data_77239ff20a7a0c437d065de6958843cf
#
_entry.id   77239ff20a7a0c437d065de6958843cf
#
_cell.length_a   1.000
_cell.length_b   1.000
_cell.length_c   1.000
_cell.angle_alpha   90.00
_cell.angle_beta   90.00
_cell.angle_gamma   90.00
#
_symmetry.space_group_name_H-M   'P 1'
#
loop_
_entity.id
_entity.type
_entity.pdbx_description
1 polymer ?
#
loop_
_entity_poly.entity_id
_entity_poly.type
_entity_poly.pdbx_seq_one_letter_code
_entity_poly.pdbx_strand_id
1 'polypeptide(L)'
;MLLSLITMSGLLATSLAGPWRAALDLAGGTLKFRIEIEAEGTALSGRLCNGQQCDTFSSIRVLGDSVRFELADYAATITAVLRGDSLVGFYRNVGNRGPRVIPFRASRGELSTSAAPEWLAGRWYALFRGTIGDTPRIFEFRDGPAGLEGTIIGNSGDYSHFSGEATRDSFALSRFDGSFVYLLAGRLVGDTLRGTFHAGLKAQTPFVAVRARGPSPLKLPTDVTRADTTAPFRFAFRDVNGRLVQSDDPQFRGKVLVVDAFGTWCPTCHEAAPALVDLYRSRHPLGLEMVGLAYEVSGDTAVDAALVRRYRDKFDIPFPLLLAGTNDVDAAGATLPQLVGFTAFPTTIFIGRDGRVRQVHAGFYGPATGAQHGALVAEFAREVDLLLAEPVPVGGP
;
A
#
# COMPACT_ATOMS: atom_id res chain seq x y z
N MET A 1 -33.54 -25.03 -22.63
CA MET A 1 -33.13 -23.67 -22.26
C MET A 1 -31.89 -23.60 -21.38
N LEU A 2 -31.62 -24.56 -20.48
CA LEU A 2 -30.40 -24.59 -19.64
C LEU A 2 -29.10 -24.87 -20.42
N LEU A 3 -29.10 -25.71 -21.45
CA LEU A 3 -27.88 -26.05 -22.22
C LEU A 3 -27.35 -24.83 -23.03
N SER A 4 -28.21 -23.91 -23.47
CA SER A 4 -27.82 -22.75 -24.27
C SER A 4 -27.16 -21.64 -23.42
N LEU A 5 -27.48 -21.57 -22.13
CA LEU A 5 -26.88 -20.61 -21.20
C LEU A 5 -25.46 -21.02 -20.77
N ILE A 6 -25.21 -22.33 -20.62
CA ILE A 6 -23.88 -22.87 -20.23
C ILE A 6 -22.86 -22.69 -21.38
N THR A 7 -23.27 -22.84 -22.63
CA THR A 7 -22.41 -22.63 -23.81
C THR A 7 -22.02 -21.16 -24.03
N MET A 8 -22.93 -20.22 -23.74
CA MET A 8 -22.66 -18.79 -23.89
C MET A 8 -21.68 -18.27 -22.81
N SER A 9 -21.82 -18.72 -21.56
CA SER A 9 -20.90 -18.35 -20.47
C SER A 9 -19.49 -18.92 -20.68
N GLY A 10 -19.36 -20.14 -21.21
CA GLY A 10 -18.08 -20.77 -21.53
C GLY A 10 -17.34 -20.06 -22.67
N LEU A 11 -18.06 -19.66 -23.72
CA LEU A 11 -17.49 -18.90 -24.84
C LEU A 11 -16.99 -17.52 -24.40
N LEU A 12 -17.73 -16.84 -23.51
CA LEU A 12 -17.33 -15.53 -22.99
C LEU A 12 -16.10 -15.64 -22.05
N ALA A 13 -16.06 -16.68 -21.21
CA ALA A 13 -14.90 -16.94 -20.36
C ALA A 13 -13.62 -17.16 -21.18
N THR A 14 -13.69 -18.02 -22.19
CA THR A 14 -12.56 -18.26 -23.10
C THR A 14 -12.16 -17.01 -23.87
N SER A 15 -13.12 -16.16 -24.26
CA SER A 15 -12.84 -14.90 -24.95
C SER A 15 -12.22 -13.83 -24.05
N LEU A 16 -12.26 -13.97 -22.73
CA LEU A 16 -11.62 -13.06 -21.79
C LEU A 16 -10.18 -13.46 -21.46
N ALA A 17 -9.81 -14.73 -21.63
CA ALA A 17 -8.47 -15.23 -21.29
C ALA A 17 -7.36 -14.54 -22.08
N GLY A 18 -6.21 -14.34 -21.44
CA GLY A 18 -5.00 -13.75 -21.99
C GLY A 18 -4.67 -12.36 -21.42
N PRO A 19 -3.64 -11.70 -22.00
CA PRO A 19 -3.18 -10.40 -21.54
C PRO A 19 -4.06 -9.25 -22.09
N TRP A 20 -4.21 -8.22 -21.24
CA TRP A 20 -4.95 -7.01 -21.55
C TRP A 20 -4.15 -5.76 -21.17
N ARG A 21 -4.06 -4.81 -22.09
CA ARG A 21 -3.56 -3.45 -21.82
C ARG A 21 -4.69 -2.64 -21.21
N ALA A 22 -4.67 -2.48 -19.93
CA ALA A 22 -5.70 -1.77 -19.16
C ALA A 22 -5.31 -0.34 -18.89
N ALA A 23 -6.32 0.52 -18.73
CA ALA A 23 -6.13 1.92 -18.46
C ALA A 23 -7.28 2.52 -17.64
N LEU A 24 -6.93 3.47 -16.78
CA LEU A 24 -7.85 4.40 -16.13
C LEU A 24 -7.62 5.80 -16.70
N ASP A 25 -8.70 6.49 -17.07
CA ASP A 25 -8.60 7.84 -17.63
C ASP A 25 -8.72 8.88 -16.51
N LEU A 26 -7.61 9.55 -16.24
CA LEU A 26 -7.49 10.63 -15.25
C LEU A 26 -7.50 12.00 -15.95
N ALA A 27 -7.82 13.06 -15.21
CA ALA A 27 -7.81 14.42 -15.75
C ALA A 27 -6.43 14.85 -16.31
N GLY A 28 -5.34 14.25 -15.84
CA GLY A 28 -3.97 14.57 -16.25
C GLY A 28 -3.33 13.58 -17.22
N GLY A 29 -4.08 12.59 -17.69
CA GLY A 29 -3.54 11.57 -18.61
C GLY A 29 -4.08 10.18 -18.30
N THR A 30 -3.54 9.21 -19.00
CA THR A 30 -3.95 7.81 -18.90
C THR A 30 -3.00 7.04 -17.98
N LEU A 31 -3.56 6.47 -16.93
CA LEU A 31 -2.88 5.52 -16.04
C LEU A 31 -2.95 4.14 -16.68
N LYS A 32 -1.82 3.57 -17.08
CA LYS A 32 -1.74 2.29 -17.77
C LYS A 32 -1.30 1.19 -16.81
N PHE A 33 -1.87 -0.02 -16.96
CA PHE A 33 -1.46 -1.23 -16.24
C PHE A 33 -1.82 -2.47 -17.07
N ARG A 34 -1.35 -3.64 -16.65
CA ARG A 34 -1.64 -4.90 -17.32
C ARG A 34 -2.65 -5.70 -16.51
N ILE A 35 -3.58 -6.37 -17.20
CA ILE A 35 -4.42 -7.43 -16.64
C ILE A 35 -4.07 -8.73 -17.36
N GLU A 36 -3.91 -9.80 -16.59
CA GLU A 36 -3.76 -11.16 -17.09
C GLU A 36 -4.94 -11.99 -16.60
N ILE A 37 -5.65 -12.63 -17.50
CA ILE A 37 -6.82 -13.45 -17.21
C ILE A 37 -6.55 -14.89 -17.66
N GLU A 38 -6.82 -15.82 -16.76
CA GLU A 38 -6.77 -17.26 -17.02
C GLU A 38 -8.20 -17.80 -16.96
N ALA A 39 -8.52 -18.75 -17.85
CA ALA A 39 -9.81 -19.42 -17.91
C ALA A 39 -9.63 -20.92 -17.78
N GLU A 40 -10.32 -21.52 -16.82
CA GLU A 40 -10.40 -22.96 -16.63
C GLU A 40 -11.89 -23.37 -16.71
N GLY A 41 -12.32 -23.81 -17.89
CA GLY A 41 -13.73 -24.01 -18.18
C GLY A 41 -14.52 -22.71 -18.14
N THR A 42 -15.42 -22.58 -17.17
CA THR A 42 -16.19 -21.34 -16.91
C THR A 42 -15.60 -20.50 -15.79
N ALA A 43 -14.64 -21.03 -15.03
CA ALA A 43 -13.96 -20.32 -13.97
C ALA A 43 -12.92 -19.34 -14.54
N LEU A 44 -12.88 -18.14 -13.98
CA LEU A 44 -11.93 -17.10 -14.31
C LEU A 44 -11.10 -16.75 -13.10
N SER A 45 -9.79 -16.68 -13.28
CA SER A 45 -8.84 -16.11 -12.34
C SER A 45 -7.99 -15.06 -13.07
N GLY A 46 -7.27 -14.25 -12.33
CA GLY A 46 -6.39 -13.27 -12.97
C GLY A 46 -5.78 -12.30 -11.99
N ARG A 47 -4.91 -11.46 -12.55
CA ARG A 47 -4.14 -10.48 -11.79
C ARG A 47 -4.00 -9.17 -12.55
N LEU A 48 -3.82 -8.10 -11.80
CA LEU A 48 -3.40 -6.81 -12.34
C LEU A 48 -1.93 -6.57 -12.00
N CYS A 49 -1.18 -5.99 -12.92
CA CYS A 49 0.26 -5.85 -12.77
C CYS A 49 0.75 -4.44 -13.14
N ASN A 50 1.67 -3.92 -12.30
CA ASN A 50 2.49 -2.74 -12.56
C ASN A 50 3.94 -3.23 -12.66
N GLY A 51 4.48 -3.29 -13.89
CA GLY A 51 5.76 -3.97 -14.10
C GLY A 51 5.70 -5.43 -13.68
N GLN A 52 6.55 -5.82 -12.71
CA GLN A 52 6.59 -7.17 -12.14
C GLN A 52 5.66 -7.37 -10.94
N GLN A 53 5.27 -6.29 -10.28
CA GLN A 53 4.37 -6.36 -9.13
C GLN A 53 2.96 -6.66 -9.61
N CYS A 54 2.40 -7.78 -9.16
CA CYS A 54 1.06 -8.19 -9.51
C CYS A 54 0.20 -8.43 -8.26
N ASP A 55 -1.04 -7.99 -8.32
CA ASP A 55 -2.08 -8.22 -7.32
C ASP A 55 -3.18 -9.10 -7.91
N THR A 56 -3.55 -10.18 -7.23
CA THR A 56 -4.58 -11.12 -7.70
C THR A 56 -5.98 -10.56 -7.46
N PHE A 57 -6.86 -10.66 -8.45
CA PHE A 57 -8.27 -10.39 -8.25
C PHE A 57 -8.88 -11.40 -7.28
N SER A 58 -9.67 -10.91 -6.32
CA SER A 58 -10.39 -11.77 -5.37
C SER A 58 -11.46 -12.61 -6.07
N SER A 59 -12.04 -12.10 -7.15
CA SER A 59 -12.90 -12.85 -8.07
C SER A 59 -13.02 -12.13 -9.42
N ILE A 60 -13.28 -12.94 -10.47
CA ILE A 60 -13.68 -12.46 -11.79
C ILE A 60 -14.98 -13.16 -12.15
N ARG A 61 -16.04 -12.39 -12.43
CA ARG A 61 -17.37 -12.94 -12.71
C ARG A 61 -17.96 -12.36 -13.97
N VAL A 62 -18.51 -13.22 -14.80
CA VAL A 62 -19.29 -12.83 -15.98
C VAL A 62 -20.76 -12.62 -15.55
N LEU A 63 -21.32 -11.47 -15.88
CA LEU A 63 -22.67 -11.02 -15.54
C LEU A 63 -23.36 -10.56 -16.82
N GLY A 64 -23.97 -11.48 -17.56
CA GLY A 64 -24.53 -11.21 -18.89
C GLY A 64 -23.46 -10.86 -19.92
N ASP A 65 -23.47 -9.65 -20.45
CA ASP A 65 -22.46 -9.10 -21.38
C ASP A 65 -21.31 -8.39 -20.67
N SER A 66 -21.38 -8.32 -19.33
CA SER A 66 -20.41 -7.61 -18.50
C SER A 66 -19.50 -8.58 -17.77
N VAL A 67 -18.30 -8.13 -17.46
CA VAL A 67 -17.35 -8.78 -16.57
C VAL A 67 -17.08 -7.88 -15.36
N ARG A 68 -17.07 -8.47 -14.16
CA ARG A 68 -16.75 -7.81 -12.91
C ARG A 68 -15.50 -8.43 -12.32
N PHE A 69 -14.51 -7.58 -12.08
CA PHE A 69 -13.28 -7.88 -11.37
C PHE A 69 -13.39 -7.31 -9.95
N GLU A 70 -13.06 -8.09 -8.94
CA GLU A 70 -13.10 -7.67 -7.54
C GLU A 70 -11.70 -7.64 -6.94
N LEU A 71 -11.40 -6.55 -6.26
CA LEU A 71 -10.22 -6.32 -5.43
C LEU A 71 -10.74 -6.08 -4.00
N ALA A 72 -11.15 -7.19 -3.39
CA ALA A 72 -11.94 -7.17 -2.15
C ALA A 72 -11.17 -6.59 -0.96
N ASP A 73 -9.83 -6.66 -0.97
CA ASP A 73 -8.96 -6.07 0.07
C ASP A 73 -9.14 -4.56 0.18
N TYR A 74 -9.47 -3.92 -0.94
CA TYR A 74 -9.66 -2.47 -1.02
C TYR A 74 -11.13 -2.07 -1.26
N ALA A 75 -12.07 -3.00 -1.11
CA ALA A 75 -13.48 -2.79 -1.45
C ALA A 75 -13.63 -2.19 -2.87
N ALA A 76 -12.77 -2.61 -3.80
CA ALA A 76 -12.68 -2.06 -5.14
C ALA A 76 -13.21 -3.03 -6.19
N THR A 77 -13.78 -2.47 -7.27
CA THR A 77 -14.32 -3.25 -8.39
C THR A 77 -14.04 -2.57 -9.72
N ILE A 78 -13.78 -3.38 -10.76
CA ILE A 78 -13.86 -2.96 -12.15
C ILE A 78 -15.05 -3.69 -12.76
N THR A 79 -15.98 -2.96 -13.38
CA THR A 79 -17.09 -3.54 -14.14
C THR A 79 -17.01 -3.02 -15.57
N ALA A 80 -16.93 -3.94 -16.53
CA ALA A 80 -16.75 -3.59 -17.93
C ALA A 80 -17.57 -4.51 -18.85
N VAL A 81 -17.95 -3.98 -20.00
CA VAL A 81 -18.60 -4.73 -21.08
C VAL A 81 -17.54 -5.15 -22.11
N LEU A 82 -17.55 -6.41 -22.53
CA LEU A 82 -16.71 -6.91 -23.61
C LEU A 82 -17.30 -6.49 -24.97
N ARG A 83 -16.48 -5.84 -25.80
CA ARG A 83 -16.82 -5.40 -27.15
C ARG A 83 -15.67 -5.77 -28.11
N GLY A 84 -15.78 -6.94 -28.72
CA GLY A 84 -14.68 -7.49 -29.52
C GLY A 84 -13.43 -7.69 -28.64
N ASP A 85 -12.32 -7.10 -29.03
CA ASP A 85 -11.05 -7.15 -28.29
C ASP A 85 -10.88 -6.00 -27.29
N SER A 86 -11.99 -5.41 -26.84
CA SER A 86 -11.96 -4.29 -25.90
C SER A 86 -12.91 -4.51 -24.72
N LEU A 87 -12.49 -4.03 -23.54
CA LEU A 87 -13.29 -3.91 -22.34
C LEU A 87 -13.51 -2.42 -22.05
N VAL A 88 -14.76 -2.00 -21.82
CA VAL A 88 -15.11 -0.61 -21.53
C VAL A 88 -16.03 -0.56 -20.33
N GLY A 89 -15.73 0.27 -19.35
CA GLY A 89 -16.49 0.34 -18.13
C GLY A 89 -15.96 1.32 -17.10
N PHE A 90 -16.02 0.94 -15.84
CA PHE A 90 -15.66 1.80 -14.73
C PHE A 90 -14.97 1.02 -13.61
N TYR A 91 -13.95 1.64 -13.05
CA TYR A 91 -13.40 1.28 -11.75
C TYR A 91 -14.15 2.06 -10.66
N ARG A 92 -14.44 1.37 -9.53
CA ARG A 92 -15.11 1.94 -8.35
C ARG A 92 -14.44 1.45 -7.08
N ASN A 93 -14.23 2.35 -6.13
CA ASN A 93 -13.91 2.02 -4.74
C ASN A 93 -14.30 3.16 -3.79
N VAL A 94 -14.16 2.92 -2.49
CA VAL A 94 -14.19 3.98 -1.47
C VAL A 94 -12.73 4.23 -1.05
N GLY A 95 -12.14 5.31 -1.57
CA GLY A 95 -10.81 5.74 -1.16
C GLY A 95 -10.86 6.57 0.12
N ASN A 96 -9.71 6.89 0.69
CA ASN A 96 -9.57 7.71 1.90
C ASN A 96 -10.17 9.14 1.81
N ARG A 97 -10.62 9.55 0.62
CA ARG A 97 -11.32 10.84 0.37
C ARG A 97 -12.75 10.64 -0.14
N GLY A 98 -13.33 9.47 0.10
CA GLY A 98 -14.69 9.11 -0.30
C GLY A 98 -14.78 8.30 -1.61
N PRO A 99 -16.02 8.07 -2.11
CA PRO A 99 -16.27 7.24 -3.28
C PRO A 99 -15.59 7.76 -4.54
N ARG A 100 -15.00 6.86 -5.31
CA ARG A 100 -14.38 7.14 -6.61
C ARG A 100 -15.03 6.30 -7.70
N VAL A 101 -15.30 6.95 -8.85
CA VAL A 101 -15.71 6.28 -10.09
C VAL A 101 -14.80 6.82 -11.19
N ILE A 102 -14.01 5.94 -11.83
CA ILE A 102 -13.04 6.32 -12.86
C ILE A 102 -13.33 5.51 -14.13
N PRO A 103 -13.39 6.13 -15.33
CA PRO A 103 -13.53 5.41 -16.57
C PRO A 103 -12.39 4.40 -16.75
N PHE A 104 -12.77 3.18 -17.12
CA PHE A 104 -11.88 2.06 -17.37
C PHE A 104 -12.02 1.61 -18.81
N ARG A 105 -10.90 1.31 -19.43
CA ARG A 105 -10.83 0.63 -20.72
C ARG A 105 -9.67 -0.35 -20.76
N ALA A 106 -9.82 -1.41 -21.51
CA ALA A 106 -8.71 -2.31 -21.82
C ALA A 106 -8.83 -2.79 -23.27
N SER A 107 -7.69 -3.09 -23.88
CA SER A 107 -7.60 -3.75 -25.19
C SER A 107 -6.71 -4.99 -25.09
N ARG A 108 -7.05 -6.01 -25.85
CA ARG A 108 -6.29 -7.26 -25.85
C ARG A 108 -4.84 -7.02 -26.28
N GLY A 109 -3.93 -7.77 -25.66
CA GLY A 109 -2.51 -7.79 -25.99
C GLY A 109 -1.62 -7.31 -24.85
N GLU A 110 -0.31 -7.46 -25.03
CA GLU A 110 0.71 -7.05 -24.08
C GLU A 110 0.85 -5.53 -24.01
N LEU A 111 1.13 -5.03 -22.81
CA LEU A 111 1.49 -3.63 -22.61
C LEU A 111 2.91 -3.41 -23.17
N SER A 112 3.05 -2.43 -24.05
CA SER A 112 4.36 -2.03 -24.54
C SER A 112 5.24 -1.53 -23.40
N THR A 113 6.46 -2.01 -23.31
CA THR A 113 7.46 -1.61 -22.33
C THR A 113 8.69 -1.06 -23.05
N SER A 114 9.35 -0.10 -22.43
CA SER A 114 10.63 0.43 -22.91
C SER A 114 11.64 0.38 -21.79
N ALA A 115 12.92 0.22 -22.14
CA ALA A 115 14.00 0.38 -21.18
C ALA A 115 14.01 1.81 -20.59
N ALA A 116 14.52 1.96 -19.38
CA ALA A 116 14.74 3.27 -18.80
C ALA A 116 15.86 3.99 -19.58
N PRO A 117 15.59 5.13 -20.22
CA PRO A 117 16.66 5.85 -20.92
C PRO A 117 17.66 6.41 -19.90
N GLU A 118 18.93 6.47 -20.30
CA GLU A 118 20.04 6.93 -19.44
C GLU A 118 19.77 8.28 -18.79
N TRP A 119 19.11 9.20 -19.52
CA TRP A 119 18.77 10.52 -19.00
C TRP A 119 17.77 10.46 -17.84
N LEU A 120 16.93 9.40 -17.73
CA LEU A 120 15.93 9.22 -16.66
C LEU A 120 16.43 8.31 -15.55
N ALA A 121 17.10 7.21 -15.87
CA ALA A 121 17.54 6.18 -14.92
C ALA A 121 18.33 6.75 -13.76
N GLY A 122 18.16 6.19 -12.55
CA GLY A 122 18.82 6.58 -11.32
C GLY A 122 17.94 7.39 -10.37
N ARG A 123 18.58 8.02 -9.39
CA ARG A 123 17.91 8.72 -8.28
C ARG A 123 17.83 10.23 -8.52
N TRP A 124 16.66 10.80 -8.17
CA TRP A 124 16.36 12.21 -8.29
C TRP A 124 15.78 12.75 -6.99
N TYR A 125 16.23 13.93 -6.57
CA TYR A 125 15.61 14.67 -5.47
C TYR A 125 14.52 15.58 -6.04
N ALA A 126 13.29 15.31 -5.65
CA ALA A 126 12.10 16.00 -6.12
C ALA A 126 11.49 16.87 -5.04
N LEU A 127 10.87 17.96 -5.47
CA LEU A 127 10.09 18.85 -4.62
C LEU A 127 8.66 18.90 -5.18
N PHE A 128 7.71 18.35 -4.43
CA PHE A 128 6.28 18.44 -4.72
C PHE A 128 5.77 19.80 -4.25
N ARG A 129 5.17 20.56 -5.15
CA ARG A 129 4.64 21.90 -4.92
C ARG A 129 3.23 21.82 -4.37
N GLY A 130 3.07 21.82 -3.05
CA GLY A 130 1.77 21.75 -2.39
C GLY A 130 1.17 23.11 -2.08
N THR A 131 -0.15 23.18 -1.92
CA THR A 131 -0.86 24.41 -1.53
C THR A 131 -0.57 24.86 -0.10
N ILE A 132 -0.21 23.94 0.78
CA ILE A 132 0.15 24.18 2.20
C ILE A 132 1.66 24.07 2.45
N GLY A 133 2.46 24.00 1.39
CA GLY A 133 3.91 23.91 1.45
C GLY A 133 4.48 22.84 0.55
N ASP A 134 5.75 23.00 0.26
CA ASP A 134 6.51 22.08 -0.56
C ASP A 134 6.96 20.87 0.25
N THR A 135 6.88 19.68 -0.36
CA THR A 135 7.27 18.44 0.32
C THR A 135 8.35 17.69 -0.48
N PRO A 136 9.47 17.32 0.15
CA PRO A 136 10.53 16.58 -0.53
C PRO A 136 10.08 15.14 -0.84
N ARG A 137 10.60 14.65 -1.97
CA ARG A 137 10.46 13.25 -2.42
C ARG A 137 11.78 12.81 -3.05
N ILE A 138 11.94 11.51 -3.16
CA ILE A 138 12.97 10.89 -3.98
C ILE A 138 12.28 10.10 -5.06
N PHE A 139 12.67 10.27 -6.33
CA PHE A 139 12.29 9.36 -7.39
C PHE A 139 13.45 8.41 -7.67
N GLU A 140 13.14 7.15 -7.87
CA GLU A 140 14.07 6.14 -8.35
C GLU A 140 13.51 5.55 -9.64
N PHE A 141 14.29 5.61 -10.72
CA PHE A 141 13.96 5.01 -12.00
C PHE A 141 15.03 4.01 -12.40
N ARG A 142 14.60 2.86 -12.88
CA ARG A 142 15.50 1.78 -13.28
C ARG A 142 14.92 0.96 -14.42
N ASP A 143 15.79 0.20 -15.08
CA ASP A 143 15.36 -0.92 -15.88
C ASP A 143 14.92 -2.05 -14.96
N GLY A 144 13.69 -2.52 -15.17
CA GLY A 144 13.18 -3.75 -14.62
C GLY A 144 12.99 -4.78 -15.75
N PRO A 145 12.74 -6.05 -15.40
CA PRO A 145 12.47 -7.09 -16.40
C PRO A 145 11.20 -6.82 -17.25
N ALA A 146 10.30 -5.97 -16.74
CA ALA A 146 9.13 -5.51 -17.49
C ALA A 146 9.33 -4.08 -18.08
N GLY A 147 10.57 -3.64 -18.30
CA GLY A 147 10.90 -2.31 -18.85
C GLY A 147 11.10 -1.24 -17.77
N LEU A 148 10.76 0.03 -18.09
CA LEU A 148 10.91 1.15 -17.17
C LEU A 148 10.07 0.95 -15.92
N GLU A 149 10.75 0.89 -14.78
CA GLU A 149 10.16 0.82 -13.45
C GLU A 149 10.68 1.94 -12.55
N GLY A 150 9.97 2.23 -11.49
CA GLY A 150 10.41 3.20 -10.50
C GLY A 150 9.59 3.18 -9.23
N THR A 151 9.97 4.05 -8.30
CA THR A 151 9.19 4.35 -7.11
C THR A 151 9.34 5.80 -6.71
N ILE A 152 8.43 6.28 -5.86
CA ILE A 152 8.48 7.58 -5.21
C ILE A 152 8.66 7.31 -3.72
N ILE A 153 9.67 7.91 -3.10
CA ILE A 153 9.94 7.77 -1.66
C ILE A 153 9.64 9.10 -0.98
N GLY A 154 8.89 9.06 0.10
CA GLY A 154 8.60 10.19 0.99
C GLY A 154 9.07 9.95 2.41
N ASN A 155 8.80 10.88 3.33
CA ASN A 155 9.15 10.74 4.74
C ASN A 155 8.46 9.54 5.44
N SER A 156 7.33 9.08 4.90
CA SER A 156 6.52 7.99 5.47
C SER A 156 6.57 6.71 4.62
N GLY A 157 7.66 6.48 3.90
CA GLY A 157 7.84 5.29 3.07
C GLY A 157 7.69 5.59 1.58
N ASP A 158 7.58 4.52 0.79
CA ASP A 158 7.47 4.60 -0.65
C ASP A 158 6.03 4.41 -1.14
N TYR A 159 5.84 4.68 -2.42
CA TYR A 159 4.54 4.59 -3.10
C TYR A 159 4.45 3.31 -3.94
N SER A 160 5.24 2.27 -3.58
CA SER A 160 5.29 0.98 -4.26
C SER A 160 5.84 1.05 -5.69
N HIS A 161 5.62 0.00 -6.47
CA HIS A 161 6.14 -0.14 -7.84
C HIS A 161 5.34 0.65 -8.86
N PHE A 162 5.99 1.56 -9.54
CA PHE A 162 5.50 2.19 -10.75
C PHE A 162 6.10 1.51 -11.97
N SER A 163 5.35 1.43 -13.04
CA SER A 163 5.84 1.01 -14.35
C SER A 163 5.31 1.93 -15.45
N GLY A 164 6.03 2.03 -16.54
CA GLY A 164 5.60 2.93 -17.61
C GLY A 164 6.52 2.97 -18.82
N GLU A 165 6.49 4.11 -19.46
CA GLU A 165 7.22 4.34 -20.71
C GLU A 165 7.92 5.71 -20.69
N ALA A 166 8.99 5.81 -21.41
CA ALA A 166 9.68 7.08 -21.67
C ALA A 166 9.91 7.25 -23.19
N THR A 167 9.91 8.51 -23.59
CA THR A 167 10.25 8.92 -24.96
C THR A 167 11.61 9.62 -24.93
N ARG A 168 11.90 10.45 -25.97
CA ARG A 168 13.16 11.18 -26.05
C ARG A 168 13.41 12.09 -24.85
N ASP A 169 12.37 12.75 -24.34
CA ASP A 169 12.45 13.77 -23.31
C ASP A 169 11.32 13.74 -22.28
N SER A 170 10.38 12.82 -22.44
CA SER A 170 9.22 12.72 -21.55
C SER A 170 9.03 11.30 -21.02
N PHE A 171 8.35 11.18 -19.88
CA PHE A 171 8.04 9.91 -19.22
C PHE A 171 6.66 9.94 -18.56
N ALA A 172 6.07 8.76 -18.46
CA ALA A 172 4.85 8.53 -17.70
C ALA A 172 4.92 7.14 -17.04
N LEU A 173 4.85 7.11 -15.71
CA LEU A 173 4.79 5.88 -14.94
C LEU A 173 3.49 5.86 -14.13
N SER A 174 2.91 4.69 -14.03
CA SER A 174 1.62 4.43 -13.40
C SER A 174 1.75 3.45 -12.24
N ARG A 175 0.91 3.62 -11.24
CA ARG A 175 0.66 2.63 -10.18
C ARG A 175 -0.85 2.50 -9.96
N PHE A 176 -1.34 1.27 -10.09
CA PHE A 176 -2.71 0.89 -9.75
C PHE A 176 -2.73 -0.48 -9.08
N ASP A 177 -3.36 -0.59 -7.91
CA ASP A 177 -3.49 -1.82 -7.13
C ASP A 177 -4.91 -2.05 -6.60
N GLY A 178 -5.85 -1.18 -6.95
CA GLY A 178 -7.20 -1.18 -6.39
C GLY A 178 -7.40 -0.16 -5.27
N SER A 179 -6.34 0.43 -4.73
CA SER A 179 -6.37 1.56 -3.79
C SER A 179 -5.60 2.75 -4.32
N PHE A 180 -4.32 2.59 -4.63
CA PHE A 180 -3.52 3.61 -5.27
C PHE A 180 -3.92 3.77 -6.74
N VAL A 181 -4.16 5.01 -7.14
CA VAL A 181 -4.46 5.42 -8.51
C VAL A 181 -3.51 6.56 -8.82
N TYR A 182 -2.26 6.23 -9.16
CA TYR A 182 -1.17 7.18 -9.27
C TYR A 182 -0.60 7.23 -10.69
N LEU A 183 -0.40 8.43 -11.19
CA LEU A 183 0.29 8.70 -12.45
C LEU A 183 1.36 9.76 -12.19
N LEU A 184 2.62 9.42 -12.44
CA LEU A 184 3.74 10.34 -12.43
C LEU A 184 4.12 10.64 -13.88
N ALA A 185 3.87 11.85 -14.34
CA ALA A 185 4.15 12.25 -15.72
C ALA A 185 5.02 13.51 -15.74
N GLY A 186 6.03 13.53 -16.61
CA GLY A 186 6.95 14.65 -16.71
C GLY A 186 7.86 14.60 -17.92
N ARG A 187 8.75 15.58 -17.99
CA ARG A 187 9.76 15.69 -19.04
C ARG A 187 11.06 16.29 -18.53
N LEU A 188 12.12 16.04 -19.25
CA LEU A 188 13.42 16.66 -19.04
C LEU A 188 13.44 18.06 -19.65
N VAL A 189 13.82 19.07 -18.86
CA VAL A 189 14.00 20.46 -19.29
C VAL A 189 15.38 20.92 -18.79
N GLY A 190 16.35 20.98 -19.68
CA GLY A 190 17.75 21.12 -19.30
C GLY A 190 18.23 19.88 -18.54
N ASP A 191 18.67 20.03 -17.31
CA ASP A 191 19.08 18.96 -16.38
C ASP A 191 18.04 18.64 -15.30
N THR A 192 16.83 19.15 -15.47
CA THR A 192 15.76 19.12 -14.46
C THR A 192 14.54 18.37 -14.99
N LEU A 193 13.97 17.46 -14.19
CA LEU A 193 12.66 16.89 -14.48
C LEU A 193 11.57 17.85 -13.98
N ARG A 194 10.59 18.12 -14.84
CA ARG A 194 9.40 18.89 -14.50
C ARG A 194 8.15 18.13 -14.91
N GLY A 195 7.14 18.13 -14.05
CA GLY A 195 5.92 17.39 -14.33
C GLY A 195 4.87 17.50 -13.24
N THR A 196 3.95 16.56 -13.26
CA THR A 196 2.83 16.49 -12.31
C THR A 196 2.65 15.06 -11.81
N PHE A 197 2.46 14.93 -10.52
CA PHE A 197 1.98 13.72 -9.87
C PHE A 197 0.47 13.81 -9.71
N HIS A 198 -0.25 12.82 -10.21
CA HIS A 198 -1.70 12.70 -10.12
C HIS A 198 -2.05 11.58 -9.14
N ALA A 199 -2.96 11.87 -8.19
CA ALA A 199 -3.49 10.91 -7.24
C ALA A 199 -5.03 10.87 -7.35
N GLY A 200 -5.56 9.89 -8.07
CA GLY A 200 -6.97 9.80 -8.43
C GLY A 200 -7.40 10.90 -9.41
N LEU A 201 -8.70 11.24 -9.41
CA LEU A 201 -9.28 12.17 -10.39
C LEU A 201 -8.92 13.64 -10.14
N LYS A 202 -8.72 14.05 -8.89
CA LYS A 202 -8.71 15.49 -8.52
C LYS A 202 -7.36 15.99 -8.04
N ALA A 203 -6.58 15.15 -7.40
CA ALA A 203 -5.32 15.59 -6.80
C ALA A 203 -4.21 15.64 -7.86
N GLN A 204 -3.69 16.83 -8.07
CA GLN A 204 -2.58 17.11 -8.99
C GLN A 204 -1.53 17.91 -8.24
N THR A 205 -0.31 17.41 -8.22
CA THR A 205 0.80 18.04 -7.52
C THR A 205 1.95 18.27 -8.51
N PRO A 206 2.22 19.49 -8.92
CA PRO A 206 3.39 19.81 -9.75
C PRO A 206 4.67 19.45 -9.01
N PHE A 207 5.69 19.03 -9.75
CA PHE A 207 7.01 18.76 -9.19
C PHE A 207 8.15 19.31 -10.04
N VAL A 208 9.27 19.52 -9.38
CA VAL A 208 10.58 19.75 -9.98
C VAL A 208 11.55 18.76 -9.34
N ALA A 209 12.38 18.09 -10.14
CA ALA A 209 13.38 17.18 -9.62
C ALA A 209 14.74 17.37 -10.30
N VAL A 210 15.80 17.23 -9.51
CA VAL A 210 17.19 17.31 -9.95
C VAL A 210 17.91 16.02 -9.63
N ARG A 211 19.00 15.71 -10.36
CA ARG A 211 19.81 14.54 -10.05
C ARG A 211 20.23 14.55 -8.58
N ALA A 212 20.06 13.40 -7.91
CA ALA A 212 20.41 13.27 -6.51
C ALA A 212 21.91 13.48 -6.29
N ARG A 213 22.26 14.43 -5.44
CA ARG A 213 23.62 14.73 -5.01
C ARG A 213 23.61 15.11 -3.52
N GLY A 214 24.56 14.58 -2.77
CA GLY A 214 24.67 14.87 -1.34
C GLY A 214 23.62 14.12 -0.48
N PRO A 215 23.33 14.63 0.74
CA PRO A 215 22.44 13.97 1.69
C PRO A 215 20.99 13.92 1.23
N SER A 216 20.24 12.94 1.73
CA SER A 216 18.80 12.82 1.46
C SER A 216 18.03 14.06 1.95
N PRO A 217 17.06 14.57 1.16
CA PRO A 217 16.20 15.66 1.59
C PRO A 217 15.07 15.20 2.54
N LEU A 218 14.93 13.89 2.74
CA LEU A 218 13.88 13.32 3.59
C LEU A 218 14.29 13.36 5.06
N LYS A 219 13.30 13.50 5.94
CA LYS A 219 13.47 13.25 7.37
C LYS A 219 13.67 11.77 7.63
N LEU A 220 14.36 11.44 8.71
CA LEU A 220 14.38 10.05 9.18
C LEU A 220 12.97 9.64 9.65
N PRO A 221 12.52 8.41 9.40
CA PRO A 221 11.22 7.92 9.85
C PRO A 221 11.00 8.06 11.37
N THR A 222 12.07 7.94 12.16
CA THR A 222 12.10 8.12 13.61
C THR A 222 11.95 9.59 14.05
N ASP A 223 12.14 10.55 13.15
CA ASP A 223 11.97 11.98 13.40
C ASP A 223 10.59 12.50 12.97
N VAL A 224 9.83 11.69 12.22
CA VAL A 224 8.50 12.07 11.71
C VAL A 224 7.45 12.01 12.80
N THR A 225 7.41 10.89 13.52
CA THR A 225 6.55 10.70 14.70
C THR A 225 7.42 10.40 15.92
N ARG A 226 7.17 11.08 17.02
CA ARG A 226 7.90 10.89 18.28
C ARG A 226 6.96 10.35 19.34
N ALA A 227 7.53 9.84 20.45
CA ALA A 227 6.75 9.37 21.57
C ALA A 227 7.24 9.99 22.90
N ASP A 228 6.32 10.12 23.84
CA ASP A 228 6.68 10.27 25.24
C ASP A 228 7.23 8.92 25.75
N THR A 229 8.52 8.91 26.07
CA THR A 229 9.22 7.74 26.60
C THR A 229 9.21 7.65 28.12
N THR A 230 8.63 8.64 28.82
CA THR A 230 8.62 8.74 30.29
C THR A 230 7.47 7.98 30.93
N ALA A 231 6.37 7.80 30.20
CA ALA A 231 5.17 7.09 30.64
C ALA A 231 4.96 5.77 29.89
N PRO A 232 4.28 4.77 30.48
CA PRO A 232 3.88 3.58 29.76
C PRO A 232 2.94 3.90 28.59
N PHE A 233 3.13 3.22 27.46
CA PHE A 233 2.24 3.33 26.32
C PHE A 233 0.88 2.70 26.62
N ARG A 234 -0.21 3.42 26.34
CA ARG A 234 -1.56 2.99 26.70
C ARG A 234 -2.45 2.95 25.48
N PHE A 235 -3.18 1.85 25.33
CA PHE A 235 -4.29 1.69 24.39
C PHE A 235 -5.39 0.82 25.01
N ALA A 236 -6.62 0.99 24.54
CA ALA A 236 -7.77 0.17 24.91
C ALA A 236 -8.78 0.19 23.75
N PHE A 237 -8.81 -0.88 22.97
CA PHE A 237 -9.67 -1.00 21.80
C PHE A 237 -10.31 -2.38 21.72
N ARG A 238 -11.37 -2.52 20.94
CA ARG A 238 -12.01 -3.81 20.71
C ARG A 238 -11.39 -4.52 19.52
N ASP A 239 -11.20 -5.83 19.66
CA ASP A 239 -10.82 -6.67 18.53
C ASP A 239 -12.00 -6.86 17.55
N VAL A 240 -11.75 -7.54 16.44
CA VAL A 240 -12.76 -7.84 15.40
C VAL A 240 -13.92 -8.68 15.88
N ASN A 241 -13.86 -9.26 17.09
CA ASN A 241 -14.90 -10.06 17.73
C ASN A 241 -15.62 -9.29 18.85
N GLY A 242 -15.22 -8.03 19.10
CA GLY A 242 -15.81 -7.17 20.11
C GLY A 242 -15.19 -7.29 21.52
N ARG A 243 -14.17 -8.15 21.70
CA ARG A 243 -13.45 -8.29 22.98
C ARG A 243 -12.56 -7.06 23.18
N LEU A 244 -12.64 -6.45 24.37
CA LEU A 244 -11.73 -5.37 24.74
C LEU A 244 -10.32 -5.92 24.99
N VAL A 245 -9.32 -5.29 24.40
CA VAL A 245 -7.89 -5.56 24.57
C VAL A 245 -7.20 -4.29 24.99
N GLN A 246 -6.45 -4.37 26.07
CA GLN A 246 -5.79 -3.22 26.72
C GLN A 246 -4.29 -3.46 26.86
N SER A 247 -3.52 -2.38 26.85
CA SER A 247 -2.05 -2.46 26.95
C SER A 247 -1.54 -3.09 28.25
N ASP A 248 -2.34 -3.13 29.31
CA ASP A 248 -2.03 -3.74 30.60
C ASP A 248 -2.62 -5.15 30.78
N ASP A 249 -3.18 -5.74 29.74
CA ASP A 249 -3.62 -7.13 29.76
C ASP A 249 -2.46 -8.08 30.17
N PRO A 250 -2.76 -9.17 30.91
CA PRO A 250 -1.72 -10.09 31.39
C PRO A 250 -0.80 -10.64 30.32
N GLN A 251 -1.28 -10.79 29.07
CA GLN A 251 -0.51 -11.30 27.94
C GLN A 251 0.67 -10.37 27.55
N PHE A 252 0.60 -9.06 27.84
CA PHE A 252 1.62 -8.08 27.48
C PHE A 252 2.60 -7.76 28.64
N ARG A 253 2.27 -8.16 29.87
CA ARG A 253 3.08 -7.81 31.04
C ARG A 253 4.47 -8.41 30.98
N GLY A 254 5.50 -7.55 31.11
CA GLY A 254 6.90 -7.98 31.07
C GLY A 254 7.38 -8.48 29.72
N LYS A 255 6.56 -8.32 28.66
CA LYS A 255 6.90 -8.68 27.29
C LYS A 255 7.42 -7.45 26.54
N VAL A 256 8.22 -7.70 25.52
CA VAL A 256 8.45 -6.70 24.47
C VAL A 256 7.19 -6.62 23.63
N LEU A 257 6.70 -5.42 23.37
CA LEU A 257 5.49 -5.21 22.60
C LEU A 257 5.78 -4.35 21.36
N VAL A 258 5.36 -4.83 20.20
CA VAL A 258 5.32 -4.03 18.97
C VAL A 258 3.87 -3.71 18.64
N VAL A 259 3.56 -2.41 18.48
CA VAL A 259 2.25 -1.93 18.06
C VAL A 259 2.36 -1.34 16.67
N ASP A 260 1.53 -1.83 15.74
CA ASP A 260 1.47 -1.32 14.37
C ASP A 260 0.14 -0.60 14.11
N ALA A 261 0.19 0.72 13.91
CA ALA A 261 -0.96 1.50 13.49
C ALA A 261 -1.10 1.42 11.97
N PHE A 262 -2.15 0.77 11.48
CA PHE A 262 -2.34 0.47 10.07
C PHE A 262 -3.77 0.72 9.59
N GLY A 263 -4.02 0.55 8.29
CA GLY A 263 -5.35 0.50 7.70
C GLY A 263 -5.40 -0.50 6.55
N THR A 264 -6.52 -1.22 6.42
CA THR A 264 -6.70 -2.20 5.32
C THR A 264 -6.75 -1.55 3.94
N TRP A 265 -7.06 -0.28 3.88
CA TRP A 265 -7.07 0.56 2.67
C TRP A 265 -5.68 1.01 2.21
N CYS A 266 -4.63 0.79 3.02
CA CYS A 266 -3.29 1.32 2.82
C CYS A 266 -2.37 0.29 2.17
N PRO A 267 -1.99 0.43 0.89
CA PRO A 267 -1.10 -0.53 0.22
C PRO A 267 0.27 -0.69 0.88
N THR A 268 0.86 0.38 1.40
CA THR A 268 2.13 0.31 2.16
C THR A 268 2.00 -0.56 3.41
N CYS A 269 0.82 -0.57 4.06
CA CYS A 269 0.53 -1.46 5.18
C CYS A 269 0.44 -2.93 4.72
N HIS A 270 -0.08 -3.19 3.51
CA HIS A 270 -0.07 -4.52 2.91
C HIS A 270 1.36 -5.00 2.60
N GLU A 271 2.27 -4.10 2.25
CA GLU A 271 3.68 -4.42 2.03
C GLU A 271 4.46 -4.64 3.34
N ALA A 272 4.05 -4.00 4.43
CA ALA A 272 4.65 -4.17 5.76
C ALA A 272 4.22 -5.48 6.45
N ALA A 273 2.98 -5.93 6.22
CA ALA A 273 2.39 -7.06 6.94
C ALA A 273 3.22 -8.35 6.89
N PRO A 274 3.76 -8.82 5.75
CA PRO A 274 4.59 -10.02 5.72
C PRO A 274 5.83 -9.91 6.62
N ALA A 275 6.53 -8.77 6.58
CA ALA A 275 7.73 -8.55 7.40
C ALA A 275 7.40 -8.54 8.90
N LEU A 276 6.27 -7.93 9.29
CA LEU A 276 5.81 -7.92 10.69
C LEU A 276 5.37 -9.31 11.16
N VAL A 277 4.71 -10.09 10.31
CA VAL A 277 4.32 -11.47 10.62
C VAL A 277 5.56 -12.36 10.82
N ASP A 278 6.56 -12.23 9.95
CA ASP A 278 7.81 -12.97 10.06
C ASP A 278 8.60 -12.56 11.31
N LEU A 279 8.63 -11.27 11.65
CA LEU A 279 9.22 -10.76 12.88
C LEU A 279 8.53 -11.35 14.11
N TYR A 280 7.20 -11.34 14.14
CA TYR A 280 6.43 -11.94 15.23
C TYR A 280 6.72 -13.44 15.38
N ARG A 281 6.55 -14.20 14.30
CA ARG A 281 6.72 -15.66 14.34
C ARG A 281 8.11 -16.08 14.83
N SER A 282 9.13 -15.33 14.42
CA SER A 282 10.50 -15.64 14.80
C SER A 282 10.86 -15.22 16.24
N ARG A 283 10.21 -14.20 16.83
CA ARG A 283 10.56 -13.63 18.14
C ARG A 283 9.51 -13.85 19.23
N HIS A 284 8.28 -14.24 18.89
CA HIS A 284 7.25 -14.55 19.87
C HIS A 284 7.67 -15.63 20.89
N PRO A 285 8.34 -16.73 20.50
CA PRO A 285 8.87 -17.70 21.48
C PRO A 285 9.90 -17.12 22.45
N LEU A 286 10.50 -15.98 22.11
CA LEU A 286 11.50 -15.28 22.93
C LEU A 286 10.90 -14.21 23.83
N GLY A 287 9.58 -13.94 23.71
CA GLY A 287 8.86 -12.99 24.55
C GLY A 287 8.45 -11.69 23.85
N LEU A 288 8.37 -11.69 22.51
CA LEU A 288 7.73 -10.63 21.74
C LEU A 288 6.22 -10.86 21.70
N GLU A 289 5.44 -9.77 21.93
CA GLU A 289 4.03 -9.67 21.58
C GLU A 289 3.82 -8.60 20.53
N MET A 290 2.75 -8.71 19.74
CA MET A 290 2.38 -7.70 18.77
C MET A 290 0.89 -7.43 18.79
N VAL A 291 0.50 -6.19 18.41
CA VAL A 291 -0.88 -5.75 18.26
C VAL A 291 -0.97 -4.84 17.03
N GLY A 292 -1.94 -5.09 16.15
CA GLY A 292 -2.28 -4.17 15.09
C GLY A 292 -3.46 -3.27 15.50
N LEU A 293 -3.33 -1.96 15.31
CA LEU A 293 -4.37 -0.96 15.52
C LEU A 293 -4.91 -0.51 14.16
N ALA A 294 -6.09 -1.00 13.79
CA ALA A 294 -6.72 -0.71 12.51
C ALA A 294 -7.47 0.62 12.54
N TYR A 295 -7.12 1.51 11.62
CA TYR A 295 -7.78 2.80 11.37
C TYR A 295 -8.42 2.77 10.00
N GLU A 296 -9.76 2.63 9.95
CA GLU A 296 -10.49 2.32 8.74
C GLU A 296 -11.23 3.53 8.13
N VAL A 297 -11.67 3.40 6.89
CA VAL A 297 -12.30 4.51 6.14
C VAL A 297 -13.76 4.70 6.51
N SER A 298 -14.50 3.61 6.82
CA SER A 298 -15.96 3.68 6.88
C SER A 298 -16.48 4.23 8.21
N GLY A 299 -15.80 3.95 9.31
CA GLY A 299 -16.28 4.21 10.67
C GLY A 299 -17.46 3.32 11.09
N ASP A 300 -17.92 2.40 10.23
CA ASP A 300 -18.90 1.38 10.56
C ASP A 300 -18.18 0.13 11.09
N THR A 301 -18.38 -0.18 12.36
CA THR A 301 -17.69 -1.29 13.03
C THR A 301 -17.88 -2.64 12.34
N ALA A 302 -19.04 -2.92 11.77
CA ALA A 302 -19.29 -4.21 11.13
C ALA A 302 -18.56 -4.31 9.78
N VAL A 303 -18.56 -3.23 9.00
CA VAL A 303 -17.82 -3.12 7.73
C VAL A 303 -16.32 -3.21 8.00
N ASP A 304 -15.84 -2.40 8.92
CA ASP A 304 -14.41 -2.33 9.28
C ASP A 304 -13.89 -3.67 9.81
N ALA A 305 -14.66 -4.32 10.72
CA ALA A 305 -14.30 -5.65 11.22
C ALA A 305 -14.22 -6.71 10.10
N ALA A 306 -15.07 -6.63 9.09
CA ALA A 306 -15.03 -7.55 7.95
C ALA A 306 -13.77 -7.34 7.10
N LEU A 307 -13.36 -6.09 6.87
CA LEU A 307 -12.12 -5.75 6.15
C LEU A 307 -10.89 -6.21 6.94
N VAL A 308 -10.85 -5.94 8.25
CA VAL A 308 -9.72 -6.33 9.11
C VAL A 308 -9.60 -7.85 9.24
N ARG A 309 -10.72 -8.61 9.31
CA ARG A 309 -10.65 -10.09 9.25
C ARG A 309 -10.06 -10.57 7.93
N ARG A 310 -10.46 -9.99 6.80
CA ARG A 310 -9.91 -10.36 5.49
C ARG A 310 -8.41 -10.06 5.41
N TYR A 311 -7.99 -8.91 5.90
CA TYR A 311 -6.57 -8.55 5.98
C TYR A 311 -5.78 -9.53 6.84
N ARG A 312 -6.30 -9.90 8.02
CA ARG A 312 -5.73 -10.93 8.90
C ARG A 312 -5.57 -12.26 8.15
N ASP A 313 -6.64 -12.70 7.49
CA ASP A 313 -6.67 -14.00 6.82
C ASP A 313 -5.76 -14.02 5.59
N LYS A 314 -5.64 -12.90 4.86
CA LYS A 314 -4.75 -12.77 3.70
C LYS A 314 -3.28 -12.94 4.09
N PHE A 315 -2.86 -12.34 5.19
CA PHE A 315 -1.46 -12.35 5.63
C PHE A 315 -1.18 -13.37 6.72
N ASP A 316 -2.18 -14.20 7.08
CA ASP A 316 -2.09 -15.18 8.17
C ASP A 316 -1.51 -14.56 9.45
N ILE A 317 -2.09 -13.40 9.87
CA ILE A 317 -1.63 -12.61 11.01
C ILE A 317 -1.99 -13.31 12.32
N PRO A 318 -1.01 -13.73 13.14
CA PRO A 318 -1.24 -14.52 14.34
C PRO A 318 -1.47 -13.70 15.60
N PHE A 319 -1.42 -12.37 15.55
CA PHE A 319 -1.57 -11.47 16.69
C PHE A 319 -2.88 -10.67 16.61
N PRO A 320 -3.35 -10.09 17.73
CA PRO A 320 -4.60 -9.33 17.76
C PRO A 320 -4.61 -8.12 16.83
N LEU A 321 -5.71 -7.95 16.09
CA LEU A 321 -6.02 -6.75 15.32
C LEU A 321 -7.23 -6.05 15.97
N LEU A 322 -7.08 -4.78 16.31
CA LEU A 322 -8.04 -3.99 17.08
C LEU A 322 -8.61 -2.86 16.21
N LEU A 323 -9.90 -2.59 16.33
CA LEU A 323 -10.56 -1.47 15.66
C LEU A 323 -10.31 -0.20 16.46
N ALA A 324 -9.37 0.64 16.00
CA ALA A 324 -8.87 1.79 16.76
C ALA A 324 -9.50 3.13 16.34
N GLY A 325 -10.15 3.19 15.17
CA GLY A 325 -10.82 4.42 14.72
C GLY A 325 -10.82 4.60 13.22
N THR A 326 -10.89 5.86 12.79
CA THR A 326 -10.91 6.23 11.39
C THR A 326 -9.51 6.60 10.88
N ASN A 327 -9.32 6.58 9.57
CA ASN A 327 -8.06 6.90 8.89
C ASN A 327 -7.70 8.39 8.85
N ASP A 328 -8.48 9.24 9.50
CA ASP A 328 -8.11 10.64 9.71
C ASP A 328 -6.91 10.70 10.67
N VAL A 329 -5.80 11.30 10.23
CA VAL A 329 -4.54 11.28 10.99
C VAL A 329 -4.61 12.04 12.29
N ASP A 330 -5.41 13.10 12.36
CA ASP A 330 -5.57 13.90 13.59
C ASP A 330 -6.44 13.12 14.59
N ALA A 331 -7.53 12.50 14.13
CA ALA A 331 -8.37 11.63 14.95
C ALA A 331 -7.60 10.39 15.43
N ALA A 332 -6.82 9.76 14.58
CA ALA A 332 -5.97 8.62 14.94
C ALA A 332 -4.91 9.03 15.99
N GLY A 333 -4.23 10.15 15.77
CA GLY A 333 -3.26 10.70 16.73
C GLY A 333 -3.89 11.00 18.10
N ALA A 334 -5.13 11.47 18.13
CA ALA A 334 -5.85 11.73 19.39
C ALA A 334 -6.15 10.45 20.21
N THR A 335 -6.22 9.29 19.57
CA THR A 335 -6.38 7.99 20.25
C THR A 335 -5.08 7.44 20.85
N LEU A 336 -3.94 8.00 20.46
CA LEU A 336 -2.59 7.61 20.88
C LEU A 336 -1.85 8.83 21.46
N PRO A 337 -2.31 9.38 22.62
CA PRO A 337 -1.83 10.67 23.14
C PRO A 337 -0.35 10.67 23.53
N GLN A 338 0.29 9.50 23.63
CA GLN A 338 1.73 9.39 23.84
C GLN A 338 2.55 9.66 22.57
N LEU A 339 1.92 9.69 21.39
CA LEU A 339 2.58 10.03 20.15
C LEU A 339 2.44 11.51 19.82
N VAL A 340 3.51 12.11 19.36
CA VAL A 340 3.56 13.49 18.90
C VAL A 340 3.90 13.49 17.41
N GLY A 341 3.07 14.18 16.62
CA GLY A 341 3.28 14.29 15.18
C GLY A 341 2.92 13.02 14.42
N PHE A 342 1.89 12.30 14.86
CA PHE A 342 1.35 11.17 14.09
C PHE A 342 0.84 11.66 12.73
N THR A 343 1.37 11.12 11.64
CA THR A 343 1.10 11.65 10.28
C THR A 343 0.95 10.57 9.21
N ALA A 344 1.21 9.30 9.54
CA ALA A 344 1.31 8.26 8.50
C ALA A 344 0.86 6.88 8.97
N PHE A 345 0.42 6.10 7.99
CA PHE A 345 0.22 4.66 8.09
C PHE A 345 1.15 3.95 7.08
N PRO A 346 1.79 2.81 7.48
CA PRO A 346 1.84 2.30 8.83
C PRO A 346 2.72 3.18 9.75
N THR A 347 2.51 3.06 11.06
CA THR A 347 3.45 3.55 12.08
C THR A 347 3.69 2.44 13.09
N THR A 348 4.94 1.99 13.19
CA THR A 348 5.37 0.90 14.06
C THR A 348 6.01 1.44 15.33
N ILE A 349 5.55 0.99 16.49
CA ILE A 349 5.95 1.47 17.82
C ILE A 349 6.58 0.31 18.57
N PHE A 350 7.81 0.48 19.01
CA PHE A 350 8.59 -0.52 19.76
C PHE A 350 8.57 -0.17 21.25
N ILE A 351 8.13 -1.11 22.08
CA ILE A 351 7.86 -0.91 23.50
C ILE A 351 8.65 -1.94 24.30
N GLY A 352 9.42 -1.45 25.27
CA GLY A 352 10.22 -2.29 26.16
C GLY A 352 9.36 -3.06 27.18
N ARG A 353 10.00 -3.97 27.90
CA ARG A 353 9.36 -4.83 28.93
C ARG A 353 8.71 -4.06 30.09
N ASP A 354 9.08 -2.80 30.29
CA ASP A 354 8.50 -1.88 31.27
C ASP A 354 7.27 -1.12 30.75
N GLY A 355 6.83 -1.43 29.51
CA GLY A 355 5.69 -0.81 28.84
C GLY A 355 5.98 0.58 28.25
N ARG A 356 7.23 1.06 28.25
CA ARG A 356 7.60 2.38 27.70
C ARG A 356 8.09 2.27 26.28
N VAL A 357 7.76 3.29 25.47
CA VAL A 357 8.23 3.37 24.09
C VAL A 357 9.75 3.53 24.05
N ARG A 358 10.40 2.81 23.15
CA ARG A 358 11.83 2.94 22.85
C ARG A 358 12.05 3.63 21.51
N GLN A 359 11.27 3.22 20.50
CA GLN A 359 11.37 3.76 19.16
C GLN A 359 10.00 3.84 18.49
N VAL A 360 9.82 4.83 17.62
CA VAL A 360 8.69 4.92 16.70
C VAL A 360 9.24 5.05 15.29
N HIS A 361 8.70 4.26 14.38
CA HIS A 361 9.04 4.31 12.97
C HIS A 361 7.77 4.65 12.16
N ALA A 362 7.74 5.84 11.57
CA ALA A 362 6.62 6.27 10.74
C ALA A 362 6.84 5.85 9.28
N GLY A 363 5.90 5.08 8.74
CA GLY A 363 5.94 4.58 7.37
C GLY A 363 6.67 3.25 7.22
N PHE A 364 6.83 2.83 5.96
CA PHE A 364 7.52 1.58 5.62
C PHE A 364 8.15 1.71 4.23
N TYR A 365 9.37 1.22 4.08
CA TYR A 365 10.02 1.08 2.78
C TYR A 365 9.71 -0.30 2.21
N GLY A 366 8.79 -0.34 1.24
CA GLY A 366 8.35 -1.56 0.59
C GLY A 366 9.39 -2.16 -0.37
N PRO A 367 9.07 -3.34 -0.95
CA PRO A 367 9.97 -4.06 -1.86
C PRO A 367 10.45 -3.24 -3.07
N ALA A 368 9.70 -2.21 -3.48
CA ALA A 368 10.08 -1.32 -4.58
C ALA A 368 11.39 -0.57 -4.33
N THR A 369 11.79 -0.38 -3.06
CA THR A 369 13.02 0.30 -2.65
C THR A 369 14.25 -0.63 -2.59
N GLY A 370 14.08 -1.92 -2.88
CA GLY A 370 15.19 -2.89 -2.95
C GLY A 370 16.00 -2.98 -1.64
N ALA A 371 17.25 -2.53 -1.68
CA ALA A 371 18.15 -2.62 -0.53
C ALA A 371 17.66 -1.85 0.72
N GLN A 372 16.88 -0.76 0.55
CA GLN A 372 16.32 -0.01 1.67
C GLN A 372 15.24 -0.83 2.41
N HIS A 373 14.43 -1.59 1.68
CA HIS A 373 13.48 -2.55 2.27
C HIS A 373 14.21 -3.57 3.15
N GLY A 374 15.22 -4.25 2.60
CA GLY A 374 15.99 -5.22 3.37
C GLY A 374 16.68 -4.64 4.61
N ALA A 375 17.20 -3.40 4.50
CA ALA A 375 17.81 -2.69 5.61
C ALA A 375 16.79 -2.37 6.71
N LEU A 376 15.58 -1.93 6.35
CA LEU A 376 14.50 -1.64 7.29
C LEU A 376 14.02 -2.89 8.03
N VAL A 377 13.79 -4.00 7.31
CA VAL A 377 13.40 -5.27 7.94
C VAL A 377 14.45 -5.75 8.93
N ALA A 378 15.74 -5.62 8.56
CA ALA A 378 16.84 -5.94 9.47
C ALA A 378 16.94 -4.97 10.66
N GLU A 379 16.60 -3.70 10.48
CA GLU A 379 16.53 -2.71 11.58
C GLU A 379 15.45 -3.08 12.57
N PHE A 380 14.24 -3.41 12.12
CA PHE A 380 13.15 -3.84 13.01
C PHE A 380 13.52 -5.10 13.82
N ALA A 381 14.15 -6.06 13.16
CA ALA A 381 14.63 -7.27 13.84
C ALA A 381 15.67 -6.95 14.93
N ARG A 382 16.65 -6.07 14.62
CA ARG A 382 17.67 -5.65 15.60
C ARG A 382 17.05 -4.90 16.78
N GLU A 383 16.09 -4.00 16.52
CA GLU A 383 15.42 -3.26 17.60
C GLU A 383 14.70 -4.22 18.56
N VAL A 384 13.94 -5.17 18.02
CA VAL A 384 13.27 -6.18 18.85
C VAL A 384 14.30 -7.04 19.60
N ASP A 385 15.39 -7.46 18.98
CA ASP A 385 16.44 -8.27 19.63
C ASP A 385 17.11 -7.49 20.80
N LEU A 386 17.32 -6.18 20.65
CA LEU A 386 17.84 -5.31 21.72
C LEU A 386 16.84 -5.22 22.90
N LEU A 387 15.55 -5.05 22.61
CA LEU A 387 14.51 -5.00 23.63
C LEU A 387 14.34 -6.34 24.37
N LEU A 388 14.45 -7.45 23.65
CA LEU A 388 14.39 -8.80 24.23
C LEU A 388 15.57 -9.06 25.19
N ALA A 389 16.71 -8.42 24.96
CA ALA A 389 17.89 -8.50 25.85
C ALA A 389 17.75 -7.61 27.10
N GLU A 390 16.79 -6.70 27.17
CA GLU A 390 16.52 -5.92 28.38
C GLU A 390 16.12 -6.85 29.55
N PRO A 391 16.54 -6.56 30.79
CA PRO A 391 16.13 -7.34 31.96
C PRO A 391 14.62 -7.28 32.14
N VAL A 392 14.02 -8.40 32.54
CA VAL A 392 12.59 -8.42 32.92
C VAL A 392 12.44 -7.58 34.20
N PRO A 393 11.53 -6.59 34.23
CA PRO A 393 11.32 -5.77 35.43
C PRO A 393 10.97 -6.66 36.63
N VAL A 394 11.72 -6.53 37.73
CA VAL A 394 11.43 -7.21 38.98
C VAL A 394 10.29 -6.46 39.65
N GLY A 395 9.09 -7.05 39.70
CA GLY A 395 7.93 -6.46 40.36
C GLY A 395 7.21 -5.43 39.49
N GLY A 396 6.56 -5.86 38.44
CA GLY A 396 5.50 -5.07 37.80
C GLY A 396 4.20 -5.21 38.63
N PRO A 397 3.36 -4.14 38.60
CA PRO A 397 2.11 -4.10 39.38
C PRO A 397 1.14 -5.19 38.97
#